data_b883e71c8ae3e0dca81172e6e78174a1
#
_entry.id   b883e71c8ae3e0dca81172e6e78174a1
#
_cell.length_a   1.000
_cell.length_b   1.000
_cell.length_c   1.000
_cell.angle_alpha   90.00
_cell.angle_beta   90.00
_cell.angle_gamma   90.00
#
_symmetry.space_group_name_H-M   'P 1'
#
loop_
_entity.id
_entity.type
_entity.pdbx_description
1 polymer ?
#
loop_
_entity_poly.entity_id
_entity_poly.type
_entity_poly.pdbx_seq_one_letter_code
_entity_poly.pdbx_strand_id
1 'polypeptide(L)'
;MAKIDTVEDYFDVHPKWKNELMALRNLIKTYPFNEGLKWSRPVYDIEGKNILGIGAFKDHYGIWFFNGGLHEKHTQLLQNAQEGKTHAMRQIKGDKQAGPDMEELSKYIEESIEIHKLGKKLTPKVLKEMKIPEELKDSLLSNNDLETAFNNLTPGKKREYCDFINEAKRKETKIAR
;
A
#
# COMPACT_ATOMS: atom_id res chain seq x y z
N MET A 1 -24.97 0.49 1.03
CA MET A 1 -23.97 1.59 0.91
C MET A 1 -24.31 2.37 -0.36
N ALA A 2 -24.24 3.70 -0.33
CA ALA A 2 -24.42 4.48 -1.53
C ALA A 2 -23.32 4.11 -2.55
N LYS A 3 -23.70 4.04 -3.81
CA LYS A 3 -22.76 3.74 -4.92
C LYS A 3 -21.86 4.96 -5.11
N ILE A 4 -20.57 4.74 -5.30
CA ILE A 4 -19.57 5.78 -5.55
C ILE A 4 -19.15 5.62 -7.01
N ASP A 5 -19.66 6.47 -7.88
CA ASP A 5 -19.37 6.47 -9.32
C ASP A 5 -18.50 7.65 -9.74
N THR A 6 -18.49 8.72 -8.94
CA THR A 6 -17.73 9.94 -9.18
C THR A 6 -16.86 10.30 -7.98
N VAL A 7 -15.92 11.20 -8.19
CA VAL A 7 -15.09 11.76 -7.10
C VAL A 7 -15.95 12.56 -6.13
N GLU A 8 -16.96 13.25 -6.63
CA GLU A 8 -17.94 14.02 -5.87
C GLU A 8 -18.74 13.11 -4.91
N ASP A 9 -19.25 11.97 -5.42
CA ASP A 9 -19.95 10.98 -4.59
C ASP A 9 -19.09 10.52 -3.41
N TYR A 10 -17.76 10.40 -3.63
CA TYR A 10 -16.86 10.01 -2.56
C TYR A 10 -16.88 10.98 -1.38
N PHE A 11 -16.92 12.28 -1.64
CA PHE A 11 -16.97 13.30 -0.57
C PHE A 11 -18.34 13.31 0.12
N ASP A 12 -19.41 13.08 -0.62
CA ASP A 12 -20.77 13.11 -0.08
C ASP A 12 -21.04 11.92 0.87
N VAL A 13 -20.49 10.76 0.59
CA VAL A 13 -20.64 9.57 1.46
C VAL A 13 -19.70 9.60 2.68
N HIS A 14 -18.79 10.59 2.76
CA HIS A 14 -17.87 10.76 3.89
C HIS A 14 -18.02 12.12 4.58
N PRO A 15 -19.22 12.48 5.08
CA PRO A 15 -19.49 13.83 5.63
C PRO A 15 -18.60 14.18 6.83
N LYS A 16 -18.16 13.17 7.60
CA LYS A 16 -17.28 13.36 8.77
C LYS A 16 -15.96 14.04 8.42
N TRP A 17 -15.42 13.75 7.23
CA TRP A 17 -14.10 14.19 6.77
C TRP A 17 -14.17 15.04 5.50
N LYS A 18 -15.38 15.50 5.13
CA LYS A 18 -15.59 16.19 3.86
C LYS A 18 -14.74 17.46 3.73
N ASN A 19 -14.67 18.26 4.78
CA ASN A 19 -13.91 19.52 4.75
C ASN A 19 -12.40 19.28 4.60
N GLU A 20 -11.86 18.35 5.36
CA GLU A 20 -10.45 18.00 5.35
C GLU A 20 -10.06 17.36 4.00
N LEU A 21 -10.88 16.47 3.48
CA LEU A 21 -10.68 15.87 2.16
C LEU A 21 -10.76 16.91 1.04
N MET A 22 -11.69 17.87 1.13
CA MET A 22 -11.79 18.98 0.18
C MET A 22 -10.58 19.90 0.25
N ALA A 23 -10.03 20.16 1.44
CA ALA A 23 -8.80 20.92 1.60
C ALA A 23 -7.61 20.21 0.92
N LEU A 24 -7.46 18.89 1.11
CA LEU A 24 -6.46 18.08 0.41
C LEU A 24 -6.67 18.13 -1.11
N ARG A 25 -7.90 17.93 -1.58
CA ARG A 25 -8.24 18.03 -3.00
C ARG A 25 -7.84 19.38 -3.60
N ASN A 26 -8.21 20.46 -2.93
CA ASN A 26 -7.92 21.82 -3.40
C ASN A 26 -6.41 22.04 -3.52
N LEU A 27 -5.63 21.61 -2.52
CA LEU A 27 -4.18 21.67 -2.59
C LEU A 27 -3.64 20.84 -3.78
N ILE A 28 -4.06 19.58 -3.91
CA ILE A 28 -3.56 18.70 -4.97
C ILE A 28 -3.88 19.25 -6.37
N LYS A 29 -5.06 19.87 -6.54
CA LYS A 29 -5.49 20.48 -7.81
C LYS A 29 -4.70 21.74 -8.22
N THR A 30 -3.85 22.27 -7.35
CA THR A 30 -2.90 23.33 -7.75
C THR A 30 -1.71 22.78 -8.55
N TYR A 31 -1.56 21.47 -8.60
CA TYR A 31 -0.50 20.74 -9.30
C TYR A 31 -1.04 20.04 -10.56
N PRO A 32 -0.19 19.65 -11.51
CA PRO A 32 -0.60 19.09 -12.80
C PRO A 32 -1.01 17.62 -12.72
N PHE A 33 -1.92 17.28 -11.83
CA PHE A 33 -2.47 15.94 -11.73
C PHE A 33 -3.78 15.79 -12.49
N ASN A 34 -3.98 14.61 -13.08
CA ASN A 34 -5.29 14.15 -13.50
C ASN A 34 -6.01 13.53 -12.30
N GLU A 35 -7.23 13.98 -12.01
CA GLU A 35 -8.08 13.42 -10.95
C GLU A 35 -8.98 12.33 -11.52
N GLY A 36 -9.08 11.21 -10.84
CA GLY A 36 -9.97 10.11 -11.20
C GLY A 36 -10.40 9.29 -10.01
N LEU A 37 -11.39 8.42 -10.22
CA LEU A 37 -11.84 7.47 -9.22
C LEU A 37 -11.22 6.09 -9.52
N LYS A 38 -10.42 5.56 -8.58
CA LYS A 38 -9.88 4.19 -8.65
C LYS A 38 -10.11 3.50 -7.31
N TRP A 39 -10.58 2.25 -7.35
CA TRP A 39 -10.93 1.49 -6.13
C TRP A 39 -11.91 2.24 -5.22
N SER A 40 -12.89 2.93 -5.83
CA SER A 40 -13.87 3.78 -5.16
C SER A 40 -13.24 4.88 -4.29
N ARG A 41 -12.07 5.41 -4.67
CA ARG A 41 -11.36 6.49 -3.98
C ARG A 41 -10.79 7.49 -4.98
N PRO A 42 -10.68 8.79 -4.61
CA PRO A 42 -9.98 9.77 -5.41
C PRO A 42 -8.49 9.43 -5.54
N VAL A 43 -8.01 9.35 -6.77
CA VAL A 43 -6.61 9.08 -7.12
C VAL A 43 -6.15 10.12 -8.12
N TYR A 44 -4.94 10.55 -7.96
CA TYR A 44 -4.30 11.58 -8.77
C TYR A 44 -3.10 10.97 -9.49
N ASP A 45 -3.11 11.06 -10.81
CA ASP A 45 -2.07 10.51 -11.66
C ASP A 45 -1.37 11.58 -12.51
N ILE A 46 -0.18 11.24 -12.98
CA ILE A 46 0.55 11.95 -14.03
C ILE A 46 0.85 10.92 -15.12
N GLU A 47 0.44 11.19 -16.34
CA GLU A 47 0.64 10.29 -17.51
C GLU A 47 0.16 8.85 -17.23
N GLY A 48 -0.99 8.71 -16.55
CA GLY A 48 -1.60 7.43 -16.20
C GLY A 48 -0.93 6.67 -15.05
N LYS A 49 0.17 7.19 -14.48
CA LYS A 49 0.80 6.61 -13.29
C LYS A 49 0.23 7.23 -12.03
N ASN A 50 -0.32 6.41 -11.14
CA ASN A 50 -0.86 6.86 -9.86
C ASN A 50 0.26 7.41 -8.99
N ILE A 51 0.13 8.65 -8.52
CA ILE A 51 1.10 9.33 -7.66
C ILE A 51 0.53 9.48 -6.26
N LEU A 52 -0.70 10.02 -6.16
CA LEU A 52 -1.36 10.30 -4.90
C LEU A 52 -2.76 9.69 -4.85
N GLY A 53 -3.26 9.48 -3.65
CA GLY A 53 -4.65 9.15 -3.38
C GLY A 53 -5.08 9.76 -2.05
N ILE A 54 -6.36 10.10 -1.90
CA ILE A 54 -6.90 10.57 -0.63
C ILE A 54 -8.04 9.67 -0.18
N GLY A 55 -8.30 9.65 1.13
CA GLY A 55 -9.37 8.82 1.63
C GLY A 55 -9.75 9.04 3.08
N ALA A 56 -10.97 8.59 3.40
CA ALA A 56 -11.59 8.63 4.70
C ALA A 56 -11.63 7.24 5.34
N PHE A 57 -11.49 7.22 6.65
CA PHE A 57 -11.67 6.06 7.51
C PHE A 57 -12.56 6.43 8.70
N LYS A 58 -12.85 5.46 9.55
CA LYS A 58 -13.66 5.68 10.75
C LYS A 58 -13.08 6.77 11.65
N ASP A 59 -11.77 6.72 11.90
CA ASP A 59 -11.12 7.53 12.93
C ASP A 59 -10.07 8.52 12.40
N HIS A 60 -9.79 8.48 11.09
CA HIS A 60 -8.85 9.37 10.43
C HIS A 60 -9.18 9.57 8.95
N TYR A 61 -8.58 10.57 8.35
CA TYR A 61 -8.46 10.75 6.91
C TYR A 61 -6.97 10.75 6.53
N GLY A 62 -6.65 10.71 5.25
CA GLY A 62 -5.25 10.74 4.87
C GLY A 62 -5.01 10.91 3.38
N ILE A 63 -3.75 11.18 3.08
CA ILE A 63 -3.18 11.19 1.75
C ILE A 63 -2.16 10.07 1.62
N TRP A 64 -2.23 9.33 0.52
CA TRP A 64 -1.29 8.28 0.17
C TRP A 64 -0.38 8.73 -0.94
N PHE A 65 0.89 8.37 -0.80
CA PHE A 65 1.95 8.54 -1.78
C PHE A 65 2.30 7.14 -2.31
N PHE A 66 1.91 6.83 -3.55
CA PHE A 66 2.10 5.48 -4.11
C PHE A 66 3.56 5.06 -4.17
N ASN A 67 4.46 6.01 -4.41
CA ASN A 67 5.91 5.82 -4.39
C ASN A 67 6.58 6.52 -3.20
N GLY A 68 5.87 6.70 -2.10
CA GLY A 68 6.36 7.42 -0.93
C GLY A 68 7.60 6.80 -0.28
N GLY A 69 7.88 5.52 -0.54
CA GLY A 69 9.13 4.87 -0.14
C GLY A 69 10.39 5.37 -0.86
N LEU A 70 10.23 6.20 -1.90
CA LEU A 70 11.33 6.86 -2.64
C LEU A 70 11.62 8.27 -2.16
N HIS A 71 10.82 8.81 -1.24
CA HIS A 71 11.10 10.10 -0.64
C HIS A 71 12.40 10.07 0.16
N GLU A 72 13.24 11.06 -0.02
CA GLU A 72 14.53 11.21 0.63
C GLU A 72 14.62 12.53 1.42
N LYS A 73 13.96 13.59 0.90
CA LYS A 73 14.00 14.94 1.48
C LYS A 73 12.96 15.12 2.58
N HIS A 74 11.74 14.65 2.33
CA HIS A 74 10.59 14.81 3.24
C HIS A 74 10.06 13.42 3.64
N THR A 75 10.46 12.95 4.83
CA THR A 75 10.14 11.59 5.29
C THR A 75 9.46 11.56 6.67
N GLN A 76 9.52 12.66 7.43
CA GLN A 76 9.16 12.71 8.84
C GLN A 76 7.69 12.37 9.11
N LEU A 77 6.79 12.83 8.23
CA LEU A 77 5.35 12.58 8.36
C LEU A 77 4.91 11.27 7.68
N LEU A 78 5.79 10.67 6.85
CA LEU A 78 5.44 9.48 6.08
C LEU A 78 5.43 8.23 6.94
N GLN A 79 4.25 7.64 7.08
CA GLN A 79 4.03 6.36 7.74
C GLN A 79 3.88 5.25 6.71
N ASN A 80 4.30 4.03 7.06
CA ASN A 80 4.04 2.87 6.20
C ASN A 80 2.53 2.61 6.11
N ALA A 81 1.97 2.65 4.91
CA ALA A 81 0.53 2.44 4.70
C ALA A 81 0.12 0.96 4.76
N GLN A 82 1.07 0.04 4.55
CA GLN A 82 0.82 -1.40 4.49
C GLN A 82 2.03 -2.15 5.07
N GLU A 83 2.15 -2.12 6.39
CA GLU A 83 3.25 -2.77 7.09
C GLU A 83 3.33 -4.26 6.75
N GLY A 84 4.54 -4.73 6.45
CA GLY A 84 4.79 -6.11 6.05
C GLY A 84 4.44 -6.46 4.59
N LYS A 85 3.61 -5.65 3.89
CA LYS A 85 3.15 -5.95 2.52
C LYS A 85 3.92 -5.18 1.44
N THR A 86 4.13 -3.88 1.63
CA THR A 86 4.85 -3.05 0.66
C THR A 86 5.75 -2.02 1.34
N HIS A 87 6.86 -1.71 0.67
CA HIS A 87 7.74 -0.60 1.04
C HIS A 87 7.48 0.66 0.21
N ALA A 88 6.65 0.55 -0.82
CA ALA A 88 6.40 1.62 -1.77
C ALA A 88 5.46 2.67 -1.18
N MET A 89 4.32 2.24 -0.70
CA MET A 89 3.24 3.14 -0.31
C MET A 89 3.46 3.72 1.09
N ARG A 90 3.38 5.03 1.17
CA ARG A 90 3.40 5.79 2.42
C ARG A 90 2.13 6.59 2.54
N GLN A 91 1.81 7.01 3.76
CA GLN A 91 0.66 7.85 4.04
C GLN A 91 0.99 8.92 5.08
N ILE A 92 0.28 10.04 4.97
CA ILE A 92 0.19 11.06 6.02
C ILE A 92 -1.27 11.07 6.48
N LYS A 93 -1.49 10.98 7.79
CA LYS A 93 -2.83 10.94 8.40
C LYS A 93 -3.16 12.25 9.07
N GLY A 94 -4.43 12.58 9.08
CA GLY A 94 -5.01 13.59 9.94
C GLY A 94 -6.21 13.03 10.69
N ASP A 95 -6.49 13.55 11.86
CA ASP A 95 -7.66 13.22 12.67
C ASP A 95 -8.44 14.48 13.08
N LYS A 96 -9.35 14.39 14.06
CA LYS A 96 -10.12 15.53 14.53
C LYS A 96 -9.33 16.54 15.35
N GLN A 97 -8.15 16.17 15.85
CA GLN A 97 -7.33 17.00 16.73
C GLN A 97 -6.21 17.69 15.95
N ALA A 98 -5.65 16.99 14.97
CA ALA A 98 -4.55 17.49 14.16
C ALA A 98 -4.61 16.93 12.73
N GLY A 99 -4.40 17.82 11.75
CA GLY A 99 -4.18 17.46 10.35
C GLY A 99 -2.80 17.90 9.90
N PRO A 100 -2.33 17.41 8.74
CA PRO A 100 -1.10 17.89 8.17
C PRO A 100 -1.20 19.37 7.83
N ASP A 101 -0.15 20.11 8.11
CA ASP A 101 -0.01 21.46 7.60
C ASP A 101 0.04 21.45 6.08
N MET A 102 -0.74 22.31 5.41
CA MET A 102 -0.88 22.29 3.95
C MET A 102 0.38 22.79 3.24
N GLU A 103 1.11 23.74 3.84
CA GLU A 103 2.37 24.23 3.30
C GLU A 103 3.45 23.15 3.41
N GLU A 104 3.51 22.48 4.54
CA GLU A 104 4.41 21.34 4.71
C GLU A 104 4.05 20.19 3.76
N LEU A 105 2.76 19.87 3.61
CA LEU A 105 2.29 18.82 2.71
C LEU A 105 2.65 19.09 1.25
N SER A 106 2.67 20.35 0.84
CA SER A 106 3.11 20.77 -0.51
C SER A 106 4.50 20.23 -0.85
N LYS A 107 5.42 20.23 0.09
CA LYS A 107 6.80 19.74 -0.11
C LYS A 107 6.84 18.25 -0.43
N TYR A 108 5.95 17.46 0.18
CA TYR A 108 5.82 16.02 -0.11
C TYR A 108 5.21 15.78 -1.49
N ILE A 109 4.24 16.61 -1.88
CA ILE A 109 3.62 16.52 -3.21
C ILE A 109 4.65 16.84 -4.28
N GLU A 110 5.42 17.92 -4.10
CA GLU A 110 6.46 18.36 -5.02
C GLU A 110 7.57 17.29 -5.18
N GLU A 111 8.03 16.69 -4.07
CA GLU A 111 8.99 15.60 -4.13
C GLU A 111 8.43 14.38 -4.88
N SER A 112 7.14 14.06 -4.72
CA SER A 112 6.50 12.97 -5.48
C SER A 112 6.49 13.25 -6.99
N ILE A 113 6.26 14.50 -7.40
CA ILE A 113 6.32 14.92 -8.80
C ILE A 113 7.77 14.84 -9.31
N GLU A 114 8.73 15.28 -8.53
CA GLU A 114 10.15 15.19 -8.87
C GLU A 114 10.59 13.72 -9.06
N ILE A 115 10.23 12.84 -8.14
CA ILE A 115 10.48 11.39 -8.21
C ILE A 115 9.90 10.80 -9.49
N HIS A 116 8.66 11.21 -9.85
CA HIS A 116 8.01 10.76 -11.08
C HIS A 116 8.79 11.23 -12.33
N LYS A 117 9.13 12.52 -12.40
CA LYS A 117 9.90 13.10 -13.51
C LYS A 117 11.28 12.45 -13.69
N LEU A 118 11.94 12.09 -12.61
CA LEU A 118 13.24 11.40 -12.63
C LEU A 118 13.12 9.92 -12.99
N GLY A 119 11.90 9.38 -13.11
CA GLY A 119 11.68 7.98 -13.43
C GLY A 119 12.22 7.01 -12.36
N LYS A 120 12.45 7.49 -11.12
CA LYS A 120 12.94 6.66 -10.02
C LYS A 120 11.98 5.48 -9.78
N LYS A 121 12.55 4.29 -9.61
CA LYS A 121 11.79 3.07 -9.30
C LYS A 121 12.33 2.47 -8.00
N LEU A 122 11.42 1.97 -7.18
CA LEU A 122 11.83 1.16 -6.04
C LEU A 122 12.53 -0.10 -6.54
N THR A 123 13.72 -0.34 -6.04
CA THR A 123 14.33 -1.64 -6.19
C THR A 123 13.44 -2.65 -5.48
N PRO A 124 13.05 -3.76 -6.15
CA PRO A 124 12.32 -4.81 -5.46
C PRO A 124 13.12 -5.21 -4.21
N LYS A 125 12.45 -5.24 -3.05
CA LYS A 125 13.11 -5.81 -1.87
C LYS A 125 13.57 -7.20 -2.26
N VAL A 126 14.86 -7.47 -2.10
CA VAL A 126 15.35 -8.87 -2.16
C VAL A 126 14.56 -9.61 -1.10
N LEU A 127 13.61 -10.41 -1.55
CA LEU A 127 12.77 -11.19 -0.65
C LEU A 127 13.71 -12.09 0.11
N LYS A 128 13.66 -12.06 1.45
CA LYS A 128 14.42 -13.00 2.28
C LYS A 128 14.28 -14.39 1.68
N GLU A 129 15.37 -15.13 1.64
CA GLU A 129 15.38 -16.50 1.14
C GLU A 129 14.23 -17.28 1.79
N MET A 130 13.44 -17.96 0.97
CA MET A 130 12.29 -18.70 1.45
C MET A 130 12.78 -19.92 2.21
N LYS A 131 12.58 -19.91 3.54
CA LYS A 131 12.92 -21.08 4.37
C LYS A 131 11.80 -22.10 4.27
N ILE A 132 12.02 -23.13 3.47
CA ILE A 132 11.12 -24.27 3.39
C ILE A 132 11.27 -25.08 4.68
N PRO A 133 10.18 -25.30 5.46
CA PRO A 133 10.20 -26.14 6.66
C PRO A 133 10.68 -27.55 6.34
N GLU A 134 11.42 -28.20 7.26
CA GLU A 134 11.89 -29.57 7.06
C GLU A 134 10.71 -30.54 6.90
N GLU A 135 9.66 -30.35 7.68
CA GLU A 135 8.44 -31.15 7.63
C GLU A 135 7.79 -31.10 6.25
N LEU A 136 7.79 -29.92 5.61
CA LEU A 136 7.31 -29.77 4.24
C LEU A 136 8.25 -30.42 3.23
N LYS A 137 9.57 -30.29 3.39
CA LYS A 137 10.56 -30.96 2.51
C LYS A 137 10.37 -32.47 2.52
N ASP A 138 10.23 -33.07 3.70
CA ASP A 138 10.04 -34.52 3.85
C ASP A 138 8.74 -34.97 3.15
N SER A 139 7.66 -34.20 3.27
CA SER A 139 6.40 -34.48 2.62
C SER A 139 6.50 -34.38 1.08
N LEU A 140 7.19 -33.34 0.58
CA LEU A 140 7.43 -33.17 -0.85
C LEU A 140 8.27 -34.30 -1.44
N LEU A 141 9.35 -34.75 -0.74
CA LEU A 141 10.20 -35.86 -1.17
C LEU A 141 9.46 -37.19 -1.18
N SER A 142 8.47 -37.38 -0.30
CA SER A 142 7.71 -38.64 -0.20
C SER A 142 6.50 -38.70 -1.13
N ASN A 143 6.09 -37.59 -1.75
CA ASN A 143 4.89 -37.48 -2.59
C ASN A 143 5.15 -36.62 -3.84
N ASN A 144 5.35 -37.28 -4.98
CA ASN A 144 5.71 -36.66 -6.25
C ASN A 144 4.61 -35.75 -6.80
N ASP A 145 3.33 -36.08 -6.56
CA ASP A 145 2.19 -35.26 -6.99
C ASP A 145 2.13 -33.96 -6.16
N LEU A 146 2.39 -34.07 -4.86
CA LEU A 146 2.47 -32.90 -3.97
C LEU A 146 3.65 -32.00 -4.35
N GLU A 147 4.83 -32.57 -4.64
CA GLU A 147 5.99 -31.83 -5.10
C GLU A 147 5.69 -31.06 -6.39
N THR A 148 5.09 -31.75 -7.36
CA THR A 148 4.69 -31.12 -8.63
C THR A 148 3.71 -29.99 -8.42
N ALA A 149 2.67 -30.21 -7.60
CA ALA A 149 1.67 -29.18 -7.28
C ALA A 149 2.32 -27.97 -6.58
N PHE A 150 3.19 -28.21 -5.60
CA PHE A 150 3.90 -27.14 -4.90
C PHE A 150 4.83 -26.36 -5.85
N ASN A 151 5.54 -27.06 -6.75
CA ASN A 151 6.45 -26.44 -7.71
C ASN A 151 5.74 -25.57 -8.75
N ASN A 152 4.46 -25.84 -9.04
CA ASN A 152 3.63 -25.04 -9.93
C ASN A 152 3.01 -23.81 -9.25
N LEU A 153 3.12 -23.65 -7.93
CA LEU A 153 2.66 -22.46 -7.23
C LEU A 153 3.52 -21.24 -7.56
N THR A 154 2.89 -20.05 -7.53
CA THR A 154 3.64 -18.79 -7.61
C THR A 154 4.58 -18.64 -6.40
N PRO A 155 5.71 -17.90 -6.54
CA PRO A 155 6.63 -17.66 -5.41
C PRO A 155 5.97 -17.09 -4.16
N GLY A 156 4.94 -16.26 -4.34
CA GLY A 156 4.15 -15.71 -3.23
C GLY A 156 3.36 -16.78 -2.48
N LYS A 157 2.69 -17.68 -3.22
CA LYS A 157 1.94 -18.80 -2.63
C LYS A 157 2.84 -19.80 -1.93
N LYS A 158 3.98 -20.16 -2.54
CA LYS A 158 4.99 -21.02 -1.87
C LYS A 158 5.40 -20.45 -0.52
N ARG A 159 5.65 -19.14 -0.47
CA ARG A 159 6.02 -18.45 0.77
C ARG A 159 4.92 -18.49 1.80
N GLU A 160 3.66 -18.21 1.39
CA GLU A 160 2.50 -18.23 2.27
C GLU A 160 2.36 -19.60 2.98
N TYR A 161 2.52 -20.70 2.25
CA TYR A 161 2.52 -22.05 2.85
C TYR A 161 3.70 -22.27 3.78
N CYS A 162 4.92 -21.90 3.37
CA CYS A 162 6.10 -22.04 4.21
C CYS A 162 5.98 -21.23 5.52
N ASP A 163 5.52 -19.99 5.43
CA ASP A 163 5.35 -19.13 6.60
C ASP A 163 4.26 -19.67 7.53
N PHE A 164 3.13 -20.14 6.99
CA PHE A 164 2.06 -20.78 7.76
C PHE A 164 2.54 -21.98 8.57
N ILE A 165 3.37 -22.86 7.97
CA ILE A 165 3.94 -24.02 8.66
C ILE A 165 4.99 -23.56 9.69
N ASN A 166 5.85 -22.59 9.33
CA ASN A 166 6.92 -22.08 10.20
C ASN A 166 6.41 -21.32 11.43
N GLU A 167 5.20 -20.74 11.39
CA GLU A 167 4.56 -20.12 12.55
C GLU A 167 4.24 -21.09 13.68
N ALA A 168 4.09 -22.39 13.35
CA ALA A 168 3.83 -23.39 14.36
C ALA A 168 5.10 -23.66 15.17
N LYS A 169 4.98 -23.64 16.53
CA LYS A 169 6.10 -23.88 17.46
C LYS A 169 6.38 -25.36 17.69
N ARG A 170 5.35 -26.21 17.58
CA ARG A 170 5.44 -27.65 17.84
C ARG A 170 5.53 -28.43 16.55
N LYS A 171 6.37 -29.48 16.52
CA LYS A 171 6.58 -30.31 15.34
C LYS A 171 5.28 -30.98 14.88
N GLU A 172 4.49 -31.50 15.79
CA GLU A 172 3.21 -32.15 15.51
C GLU A 172 2.23 -31.19 14.80
N THR A 173 2.23 -29.92 15.21
CA THR A 173 1.40 -28.88 14.59
C THR A 173 1.90 -28.52 13.18
N LYS A 174 3.22 -28.55 12.96
CA LYS A 174 3.79 -28.31 11.61
C LYS A 174 3.44 -29.45 10.65
N ILE A 175 3.48 -30.70 11.13
CA ILE A 175 3.09 -31.89 10.34
C ILE A 175 1.60 -31.87 9.99
N ALA A 176 0.74 -31.38 10.91
CA ALA A 176 -0.70 -31.30 10.71
C ALA A 176 -1.14 -30.13 9.79
N ARG A 177 -0.24 -29.18 9.50
CA ARG A 177 -0.49 -28.04 8.62
C ARG A 177 -0.04 -28.31 7.19
#